data_069d2b1b7e781ed1cfe9b533e655e3b3
#
_entry.id   069d2b1b7e781ed1cfe9b533e655e3b3
#
_cell.length_a   1.000
_cell.length_b   1.000
_cell.length_c   1.000
_cell.angle_alpha   90.00
_cell.angle_beta   90.00
_cell.angle_gamma   90.00
#
_symmetry.space_group_name_H-M   'P 1'
#
loop_
_entity.id
_entity.type
_entity.pdbx_description
1 polymer ?
#
loop_
_entity_poly.entity_id
_entity_poly.type
_entity_poly.pdbx_seq_one_letter_code
_entity_poly.pdbx_strand_id
1 'polypeptide(L)'
;KENLVVKAVYKEVPKEYLVMYFHENGKMLGTETVPYRQAATQPYRPQKPQTEEYYYIFKGWNNDLSHIEKDTMAKAVFEERQRSFVVRFFHENGTLLKEENVLYGQAAQEPEVPAKQQDEVYHYIFNGWDNTFDHIKENTEVHAVFSSVYNEYKVGIYEQLKERLVEEKIYHYGDIIDYPVL
;
A
#
# COMPACT_ATOMS: atom_id res chain seq x y z
N LYS A 1 87.47 15.65 31.87
CA LYS A 1 86.07 15.25 32.09
C LYS A 1 85.26 15.97 31.02
N GLU A 2 84.68 15.22 30.09
CA GLU A 2 83.78 15.77 29.06
C GLU A 2 82.37 15.91 29.65
N ASN A 3 81.73 17.05 29.38
CA ASN A 3 80.32 17.27 29.78
C ASN A 3 79.40 16.48 28.85
N LEU A 4 78.75 15.51 29.40
CA LEU A 4 77.69 14.78 28.63
C LEU A 4 76.43 15.64 28.59
N VAL A 5 75.94 15.99 27.32
CA VAL A 5 74.71 16.68 27.10
C VAL A 5 73.68 15.65 26.60
N VAL A 6 72.68 15.45 27.39
CA VAL A 6 71.50 14.57 27.01
C VAL A 6 70.33 15.45 26.58
N LYS A 7 69.81 15.21 25.37
CA LYS A 7 68.64 15.89 24.87
C LYS A 7 67.47 14.89 24.85
N ALA A 8 66.32 15.31 25.41
CA ALA A 8 65.07 14.54 25.29
C ALA A 8 64.54 14.65 23.84
N VAL A 9 64.21 13.54 23.25
CA VAL A 9 63.55 13.45 21.94
C VAL A 9 62.11 13.02 22.13
N TYR A 10 61.19 13.82 21.70
CA TYR A 10 59.75 13.54 21.76
C TYR A 10 59.25 13.11 20.39
N LYS A 11 58.39 12.08 20.39
CA LYS A 11 57.61 11.70 19.20
C LYS A 11 56.16 12.16 19.40
N GLU A 12 55.64 12.87 18.44
CA GLU A 12 54.23 13.21 18.41
C GLU A 12 53.38 11.96 18.11
N VAL A 13 52.39 11.72 18.97
CA VAL A 13 51.40 10.66 18.77
C VAL A 13 50.07 11.33 18.65
N PRO A 14 49.36 11.16 17.52
CA PRO A 14 48.04 11.72 17.37
C PRO A 14 47.10 11.25 18.48
N LYS A 15 46.27 12.16 18.98
CA LYS A 15 45.18 11.79 19.88
C LYS A 15 44.10 11.06 19.08
N GLU A 16 43.60 9.98 19.66
CA GLU A 16 42.50 9.20 19.08
C GLU A 16 41.37 9.10 20.09
N TYR A 17 40.16 8.98 19.59
CA TYR A 17 38.94 8.88 20.38
C TYR A 17 38.11 7.70 19.93
N LEU A 18 37.38 7.13 20.89
CA LEU A 18 36.49 6.00 20.62
C LEU A 18 35.11 6.46 20.22
N VAL A 19 34.64 6.01 19.06
CA VAL A 19 33.24 6.12 18.66
C VAL A 19 32.55 4.78 18.88
N MET A 20 31.51 4.79 19.73
CA MET A 20 30.74 3.61 20.10
C MET A 20 29.38 3.68 19.40
N TYR A 21 29.04 2.66 18.64
CA TYR A 21 27.80 2.60 17.86
C TYR A 21 26.78 1.72 18.56
N PHE A 22 25.56 2.26 18.69
CA PHE A 22 24.43 1.57 19.30
C PHE A 22 23.20 1.57 18.38
N HIS A 23 22.49 0.46 18.41
CA HIS A 23 21.13 0.42 17.88
C HIS A 23 20.20 1.29 18.75
N GLU A 24 19.04 1.70 18.22
CA GLU A 24 18.06 2.52 18.96
C GLU A 24 17.61 1.89 20.29
N ASN A 25 17.57 0.54 20.36
CA ASN A 25 17.21 -0.22 21.56
C ASN A 25 18.36 -0.35 22.59
N GLY A 26 19.51 0.30 22.35
CA GLY A 26 20.67 0.28 23.23
C GLY A 26 21.63 -0.88 22.99
N LYS A 27 21.37 -1.81 22.08
CA LYS A 27 22.32 -2.88 21.74
C LYS A 27 23.56 -2.28 21.08
N MET A 28 24.72 -2.59 21.59
CA MET A 28 26.01 -2.20 21.02
C MET A 28 26.20 -2.92 19.66
N LEU A 29 26.56 -2.17 18.66
CA LEU A 29 26.89 -2.68 17.31
C LEU A 29 28.39 -2.87 17.13
N GLY A 30 29.18 -1.98 17.72
CA GLY A 30 30.62 -2.02 17.70
C GLY A 30 31.25 -0.67 17.99
N THR A 31 32.56 -0.57 17.74
CA THR A 31 33.37 0.61 18.00
C THR A 31 34.29 0.91 16.84
N GLU A 32 34.73 2.17 16.78
CA GLU A 32 35.74 2.66 15.84
C GLU A 32 36.67 3.63 16.57
N THR A 33 37.98 3.55 16.32
CA THR A 33 38.98 4.50 16.82
C THR A 33 39.20 5.55 15.74
N VAL A 34 39.04 6.82 16.09
CA VAL A 34 39.07 7.95 15.14
C VAL A 34 40.11 8.95 15.63
N PRO A 35 41.07 9.37 14.75
CA PRO A 35 42.00 10.44 15.09
C PRO A 35 41.29 11.77 15.34
N TYR A 36 41.88 12.58 16.24
CA TYR A 36 41.36 13.88 16.61
C TYR A 36 41.00 14.75 15.36
N ARG A 37 39.77 15.26 15.36
CA ARG A 37 39.20 16.09 14.30
C ARG A 37 38.99 15.38 12.95
N GLN A 38 39.11 14.08 12.90
CA GLN A 38 38.72 13.33 11.70
C GLN A 38 37.26 12.89 11.78
N ALA A 39 36.71 12.59 10.61
CA ALA A 39 35.37 11.99 10.50
C ALA A 39 35.41 10.50 10.81
N ALA A 40 34.43 10.00 11.50
CA ALA A 40 34.20 8.57 11.63
C ALA A 40 33.75 7.93 10.31
N THR A 41 34.17 6.69 10.04
CA THR A 41 33.85 5.98 8.80
C THR A 41 32.42 5.46 8.76
N GLN A 42 31.78 5.36 9.94
CA GLN A 42 30.40 4.90 10.12
C GLN A 42 30.14 3.51 9.47
N PRO A 43 30.86 2.46 9.90
CA PRO A 43 30.88 1.18 9.19
C PRO A 43 29.59 0.36 9.34
N TYR A 44 28.67 0.79 10.22
CA TYR A 44 27.47 0.05 10.57
C TYR A 44 26.23 0.61 9.85
N ARG A 45 25.38 -0.29 9.36
CA ARG A 45 24.07 -0.01 8.76
C ARG A 45 23.01 -0.85 9.48
N PRO A 46 22.60 -0.44 10.69
CA PRO A 46 21.64 -1.21 11.46
C PRO A 46 20.29 -1.29 10.74
N GLN A 47 19.62 -2.41 10.94
CA GLN A 47 18.25 -2.63 10.45
C GLN A 47 17.32 -2.79 11.64
N LYS A 48 16.14 -2.17 11.57
CA LYS A 48 15.06 -2.39 12.52
C LYS A 48 14.03 -3.31 11.86
N PRO A 49 13.63 -4.41 12.54
CA PRO A 49 12.58 -5.30 12.01
C PRO A 49 11.31 -4.52 11.73
N GLN A 50 10.74 -4.74 10.57
CA GLN A 50 9.44 -4.19 10.22
C GLN A 50 8.32 -4.92 10.98
N THR A 51 7.21 -4.23 11.18
CA THR A 51 5.96 -4.78 11.70
C THR A 51 4.96 -5.01 10.56
N GLU A 52 3.77 -5.47 10.89
CA GLU A 52 2.67 -5.55 9.91
C GLU A 52 2.31 -4.16 9.38
N GLU A 53 2.34 -3.16 10.25
CA GLU A 53 1.89 -1.79 9.98
C GLU A 53 3.01 -0.87 9.50
N TYR A 54 4.27 -1.03 10.01
CA TYR A 54 5.37 -0.09 9.76
C TYR A 54 6.62 -0.78 9.20
N TYR A 55 7.34 -0.04 8.36
CA TYR A 55 8.73 -0.31 8.02
C TYR A 55 9.62 0.87 8.46
N TYR A 56 10.93 0.61 8.58
CA TYR A 56 11.86 1.54 9.17
C TYR A 56 13.05 1.79 8.24
N ILE A 57 13.38 3.06 8.05
CA ILE A 57 14.49 3.50 7.22
C ILE A 57 15.59 4.07 8.13
N PHE A 58 16.79 3.49 8.09
CA PHE A 58 17.93 4.04 8.81
C PHE A 58 18.30 5.41 8.22
N LYS A 59 18.29 6.46 9.06
CA LYS A 59 18.56 7.87 8.65
C LYS A 59 19.96 8.33 9.04
N GLY A 60 20.68 7.54 9.82
CA GLY A 60 21.99 7.90 10.32
C GLY A 60 22.07 7.79 11.84
N TRP A 61 22.93 8.60 12.42
CA TRP A 61 23.25 8.59 13.85
C TRP A 61 22.76 9.89 14.51
N ASN A 62 22.47 9.81 15.81
CA ASN A 62 21.96 10.95 16.58
C ASN A 62 23.00 12.06 16.86
N ASN A 63 24.28 11.79 16.60
CA ASN A 63 25.38 12.74 16.77
C ASN A 63 26.05 13.03 15.44
N ASP A 64 26.61 14.24 15.30
CA ASP A 64 27.51 14.56 14.21
C ASP A 64 28.84 13.81 14.39
N LEU A 65 29.20 13.03 13.39
CA LEU A 65 30.40 12.20 13.37
C LEU A 65 31.44 12.70 12.36
N SER A 66 31.28 13.92 11.85
CA SER A 66 32.19 14.53 10.89
C SER A 66 33.50 15.02 11.48
N HIS A 67 33.51 15.36 12.78
CA HIS A 67 34.66 15.89 13.51
C HIS A 67 34.69 15.33 14.94
N ILE A 68 35.51 14.31 15.19
CA ILE A 68 35.59 13.66 16.50
C ILE A 68 36.64 14.35 17.35
N GLU A 69 36.22 14.95 18.46
CA GLU A 69 37.09 15.65 19.41
C GLU A 69 37.13 15.01 20.83
N LYS A 70 36.24 14.02 21.04
CA LYS A 70 36.09 13.27 22.29
C LYS A 70 35.46 11.91 22.05
N ASP A 71 35.55 11.01 23.03
CA ASP A 71 34.77 9.76 22.98
C ASP A 71 33.29 10.06 22.78
N THR A 72 32.70 9.38 21.80
CA THR A 72 31.36 9.69 21.29
C THR A 72 30.49 8.44 21.21
N MET A 73 29.28 8.51 21.74
CA MET A 73 28.27 7.47 21.57
C MET A 73 27.33 7.85 20.44
N ALA A 74 27.27 7.02 19.41
CA ALA A 74 26.40 7.19 18.24
C ALA A 74 25.23 6.21 18.32
N LYS A 75 24.03 6.71 18.47
CA LYS A 75 22.81 5.91 18.49
C LYS A 75 22.09 5.99 17.16
N ALA A 76 21.68 4.84 16.62
CA ALA A 76 20.95 4.77 15.36
C ALA A 76 19.62 5.52 15.43
N VAL A 77 19.29 6.25 14.36
CA VAL A 77 18.03 6.95 14.16
C VAL A 77 17.30 6.33 12.98
N PHE A 78 16.05 5.99 13.19
CA PHE A 78 15.17 5.43 12.15
C PHE A 78 13.99 6.37 11.89
N GLU A 79 13.63 6.46 10.64
CA GLU A 79 12.35 7.02 10.21
C GLU A 79 11.34 5.88 10.12
N GLU A 80 10.21 6.05 10.80
CA GLU A 80 9.08 5.13 10.72
C GLU A 80 8.18 5.52 9.55
N ARG A 81 7.80 4.55 8.75
CA ARG A 81 6.88 4.70 7.64
C ARG A 81 5.77 3.66 7.70
N GLN A 82 4.53 4.12 7.67
CA GLN A 82 3.38 3.23 7.59
C GLN A 82 3.37 2.53 6.23
N ARG A 83 3.09 1.23 6.24
CA ARG A 83 2.97 0.42 5.02
C ARG A 83 1.70 0.80 4.26
N SER A 84 1.75 0.71 2.96
CA SER A 84 0.59 0.85 2.09
C SER A 84 0.48 -0.34 1.16
N PHE A 85 -0.73 -0.63 0.74
CA PHE A 85 -1.08 -1.75 -0.12
C PHE A 85 -1.91 -1.27 -1.30
N VAL A 86 -1.76 -1.95 -2.42
CA VAL A 86 -2.51 -1.66 -3.63
C VAL A 86 -3.88 -2.33 -3.54
N VAL A 87 -4.95 -1.57 -3.72
CA VAL A 87 -6.31 -2.08 -3.87
C VAL A 87 -6.76 -1.83 -5.30
N ARG A 88 -7.25 -2.88 -5.96
CA ARG A 88 -7.75 -2.84 -7.33
C ARG A 88 -9.20 -3.26 -7.38
N PHE A 89 -10.03 -2.43 -7.98
CA PHE A 89 -11.43 -2.74 -8.25
C PHE A 89 -11.59 -3.11 -9.72
N PHE A 90 -12.26 -4.21 -9.96
CA PHE A 90 -12.50 -4.73 -11.30
C PHE A 90 -13.99 -4.88 -11.58
N HIS A 91 -14.36 -4.66 -12.82
CA HIS A 91 -15.63 -5.15 -13.33
C HIS A 91 -15.59 -6.69 -13.42
N GLU A 92 -16.74 -7.37 -13.41
CA GLU A 92 -16.82 -8.85 -13.51
C GLU A 92 -16.09 -9.42 -14.74
N ASN A 93 -15.94 -8.65 -15.80
CA ASN A 93 -15.25 -9.03 -17.04
C ASN A 93 -13.70 -8.83 -16.95
N GLY A 94 -13.18 -8.45 -15.79
CA GLY A 94 -11.75 -8.21 -15.55
C GLY A 94 -11.27 -6.81 -15.95
N THR A 95 -12.15 -5.91 -16.38
CA THR A 95 -11.76 -4.51 -16.65
C THR A 95 -11.45 -3.79 -15.35
N LEU A 96 -10.26 -3.18 -15.25
CA LEU A 96 -9.87 -2.37 -14.11
C LEU A 96 -10.73 -1.10 -14.05
N LEU A 97 -11.42 -0.89 -12.93
CA LEU A 97 -12.24 0.28 -12.64
C LEU A 97 -11.47 1.34 -11.87
N LYS A 98 -10.72 0.91 -10.85
CA LYS A 98 -9.93 1.79 -9.98
C LYS A 98 -8.74 1.06 -9.38
N GLU A 99 -7.63 1.78 -9.22
CA GLU A 99 -6.48 1.35 -8.42
C GLU A 99 -6.09 2.48 -7.47
N GLU A 100 -5.80 2.15 -6.22
CA GLU A 100 -5.29 3.10 -5.24
C GLU A 100 -4.35 2.46 -4.23
N ASN A 101 -3.50 3.28 -3.61
CA ASN A 101 -2.64 2.89 -2.49
C ASN A 101 -3.33 3.27 -1.18
N VAL A 102 -3.57 2.28 -0.33
CA VAL A 102 -4.26 2.42 0.95
C VAL A 102 -3.30 2.10 2.09
N LEU A 103 -3.23 2.95 3.11
CA LEU A 103 -2.40 2.70 4.29
C LEU A 103 -2.94 1.51 5.08
N TYR A 104 -2.04 0.77 5.72
CA TYR A 104 -2.40 -0.37 6.56
C TYR A 104 -3.55 -0.07 7.51
N GLY A 105 -4.56 -0.93 7.52
CA GLY A 105 -5.73 -0.83 8.38
C GLY A 105 -6.77 0.21 7.96
N GLN A 106 -6.51 1.01 6.91
CA GLN A 106 -7.48 1.96 6.38
C GLN A 106 -8.43 1.27 5.39
N ALA A 107 -9.56 1.92 5.11
CA ALA A 107 -10.48 1.52 4.06
C ALA A 107 -10.05 2.07 2.71
N ALA A 108 -10.27 1.29 1.66
CA ALA A 108 -10.22 1.79 0.30
C ALA A 108 -11.49 2.57 -0.03
N GLN A 109 -11.38 3.50 -0.99
CA GLN A 109 -12.52 4.27 -1.45
C GLN A 109 -13.23 3.52 -2.57
N GLU A 110 -14.50 3.20 -2.37
CA GLU A 110 -15.34 2.57 -3.39
C GLU A 110 -15.37 3.40 -4.67
N PRO A 111 -15.22 2.79 -5.87
CA PRO A 111 -15.42 3.48 -7.14
C PRO A 111 -16.91 3.74 -7.41
N GLU A 112 -17.20 4.44 -8.51
CA GLU A 112 -18.57 4.52 -9.03
C GLU A 112 -19.11 3.12 -9.32
N VAL A 113 -20.42 2.93 -9.04
CA VAL A 113 -21.08 1.65 -9.29
C VAL A 113 -21.00 1.31 -10.78
N PRO A 114 -20.38 0.18 -11.15
CA PRO A 114 -20.24 -0.18 -12.55
C PRO A 114 -21.58 -0.60 -13.14
N ALA A 115 -21.78 -0.28 -14.42
CA ALA A 115 -22.94 -0.69 -15.17
C ALA A 115 -22.59 -1.85 -16.10
N LYS A 116 -23.43 -2.88 -16.12
CA LYS A 116 -23.37 -3.96 -17.09
C LYS A 116 -24.47 -3.79 -18.10
N GLN A 117 -24.12 -3.82 -19.40
CA GLN A 117 -25.09 -3.66 -20.49
C GLN A 117 -26.05 -4.84 -20.51
N GLN A 118 -27.35 -4.52 -20.62
CA GLN A 118 -28.39 -5.51 -20.85
C GLN A 118 -28.26 -6.10 -22.25
N ASP A 119 -28.75 -7.31 -22.41
CA ASP A 119 -28.96 -7.98 -23.70
C ASP A 119 -30.44 -8.20 -23.95
N GLU A 120 -30.80 -9.02 -24.95
CA GLU A 120 -32.23 -9.27 -25.30
C GLU A 120 -32.93 -10.09 -24.18
N VAL A 121 -32.19 -10.90 -23.43
CA VAL A 121 -32.76 -11.81 -22.43
C VAL A 121 -32.75 -11.24 -21.05
N TYR A 122 -31.63 -10.56 -20.68
CA TYR A 122 -31.38 -10.12 -19.33
C TYR A 122 -31.01 -8.63 -19.23
N HIS A 123 -31.45 -8.02 -18.14
CA HIS A 123 -30.77 -6.87 -17.54
C HIS A 123 -30.05 -7.29 -16.27
N TYR A 124 -29.07 -6.47 -15.82
CA TYR A 124 -28.17 -6.84 -14.74
C TYR A 124 -28.26 -5.83 -13.60
N ILE A 125 -28.33 -6.36 -12.38
CA ILE A 125 -28.37 -5.57 -11.15
C ILE A 125 -27.05 -5.76 -10.43
N PHE A 126 -26.38 -4.65 -10.10
CA PHE A 126 -25.17 -4.69 -9.26
C PHE A 126 -25.51 -5.09 -7.84
N ASN A 127 -24.87 -6.14 -7.31
CA ASN A 127 -25.11 -6.71 -5.97
C ASN A 127 -24.00 -6.39 -4.98
N GLY A 128 -23.05 -5.50 -5.35
CA GLY A 128 -21.91 -5.18 -4.53
C GLY A 128 -20.61 -5.81 -5.03
N TRP A 129 -19.70 -5.99 -4.13
CA TRP A 129 -18.33 -6.45 -4.39
C TRP A 129 -18.09 -7.81 -3.75
N ASP A 130 -17.21 -8.63 -4.34
CA ASP A 130 -16.90 -9.99 -3.88
C ASP A 130 -15.98 -10.05 -2.67
N ASN A 131 -15.32 -8.93 -2.33
CA ASN A 131 -14.37 -8.85 -1.22
C ASN A 131 -14.60 -7.59 -0.38
N THR A 132 -14.13 -7.61 0.88
CA THR A 132 -14.14 -6.45 1.76
C THR A 132 -12.93 -5.57 1.54
N PHE A 133 -13.09 -4.27 1.73
CA PHE A 133 -12.03 -3.27 1.54
C PHE A 133 -12.01 -2.18 2.61
N ASP A 134 -12.59 -2.48 3.77
CA ASP A 134 -12.70 -1.58 4.92
C ASP A 134 -11.47 -1.59 5.85
N HIS A 135 -10.65 -2.66 5.80
CA HIS A 135 -9.45 -2.86 6.62
C HIS A 135 -8.31 -3.51 5.83
N ILE A 136 -7.63 -2.72 5.02
CA ILE A 136 -6.60 -3.20 4.10
C ILE A 136 -5.30 -3.54 4.85
N LYS A 137 -4.85 -4.80 4.74
CA LYS A 137 -3.61 -5.31 5.35
C LYS A 137 -2.64 -5.92 4.35
N GLU A 138 -3.09 -6.13 3.12
CA GLU A 138 -2.34 -6.68 2.01
C GLU A 138 -2.87 -6.15 0.67
N ASN A 139 -2.17 -6.41 -0.42
CA ASN A 139 -2.69 -6.09 -1.75
C ASN A 139 -3.98 -6.85 -1.99
N THR A 140 -5.03 -6.14 -2.37
CA THR A 140 -6.40 -6.66 -2.44
C THR A 140 -7.00 -6.42 -3.83
N GLU A 141 -7.62 -7.44 -4.38
CA GLU A 141 -8.44 -7.34 -5.58
C GLU A 141 -9.91 -7.53 -5.22
N VAL A 142 -10.76 -6.70 -5.81
CA VAL A 142 -12.18 -6.59 -5.51
C VAL A 142 -12.94 -6.57 -6.83
N HIS A 143 -13.88 -7.50 -7.04
CA HIS A 143 -14.63 -7.61 -8.28
C HIS A 143 -16.10 -7.27 -8.09
N ALA A 144 -16.67 -6.60 -9.07
CA ALA A 144 -18.11 -6.32 -9.12
C ALA A 144 -18.92 -7.61 -9.31
N VAL A 145 -20.00 -7.75 -8.55
CA VAL A 145 -20.91 -8.88 -8.61
C VAL A 145 -22.26 -8.41 -9.15
N PHE A 146 -22.79 -9.14 -10.13
CA PHE A 146 -24.09 -8.85 -10.73
C PHE A 146 -25.00 -10.06 -10.67
N SER A 147 -26.30 -9.81 -10.53
CA SER A 147 -27.36 -10.79 -10.82
C SER A 147 -28.04 -10.45 -12.15
N SER A 148 -28.45 -11.49 -12.87
CA SER A 148 -29.24 -11.37 -14.08
C SER A 148 -30.74 -11.47 -13.73
N VAL A 149 -31.52 -10.59 -14.33
CA VAL A 149 -32.98 -10.58 -14.24
C VAL A 149 -33.55 -10.62 -15.66
N TYR A 150 -34.52 -11.46 -15.91
CA TYR A 150 -35.17 -11.54 -17.22
C TYR A 150 -35.79 -10.20 -17.60
N ASN A 151 -35.60 -9.83 -18.86
CA ASN A 151 -36.27 -8.68 -19.44
C ASN A 151 -37.75 -8.99 -19.63
N GLU A 152 -38.60 -8.07 -19.23
CA GLU A 152 -40.02 -8.13 -19.43
C GLU A 152 -40.46 -7.34 -20.67
N TYR A 153 -41.24 -7.96 -21.52
CA TYR A 153 -41.80 -7.35 -22.73
C TYR A 153 -43.32 -7.29 -22.63
N LYS A 154 -43.84 -6.09 -22.81
CA LYS A 154 -45.28 -5.91 -22.85
C LYS A 154 -45.80 -6.13 -24.27
N VAL A 155 -46.76 -7.05 -24.43
CA VAL A 155 -47.44 -7.32 -25.68
C VAL A 155 -48.89 -6.88 -25.53
N GLY A 156 -49.26 -5.86 -26.29
CA GLY A 156 -50.64 -5.37 -26.34
C GLY A 156 -51.38 -5.93 -27.57
N ILE A 157 -52.56 -6.48 -27.36
CA ILE A 157 -53.45 -6.95 -28.43
C ILE A 157 -54.53 -5.89 -28.65
N TYR A 158 -54.67 -5.43 -29.89
CA TYR A 158 -55.59 -4.36 -30.26
C TYR A 158 -56.68 -4.85 -31.20
N GLU A 159 -57.88 -4.39 -30.99
CA GLU A 159 -58.97 -4.53 -31.98
C GLU A 159 -58.73 -3.57 -33.15
N GLN A 160 -58.51 -4.13 -34.35
CA GLN A 160 -58.04 -3.39 -35.55
C GLN A 160 -58.97 -2.26 -35.96
N LEU A 161 -60.31 -2.46 -35.85
CA LEU A 161 -61.33 -1.46 -36.32
C LEU A 161 -61.53 -0.30 -35.34
N LYS A 162 -61.22 -0.46 -34.10
CA LYS A 162 -61.45 0.54 -33.03
C LYS A 162 -60.19 1.05 -32.36
N GLU A 163 -59.02 0.54 -32.75
CA GLU A 163 -57.73 0.87 -32.14
C GLU A 163 -57.77 0.74 -30.59
N ARG A 164 -58.62 -0.14 -30.09
CA ARG A 164 -58.81 -0.34 -28.66
C ARG A 164 -57.92 -1.48 -28.15
N LEU A 165 -57.13 -1.22 -27.09
CA LEU A 165 -56.42 -2.25 -26.38
C LEU A 165 -57.39 -3.26 -25.77
N VAL A 166 -57.30 -4.52 -26.18
CA VAL A 166 -58.14 -5.62 -25.71
C VAL A 166 -57.46 -6.33 -24.53
N GLU A 167 -56.16 -6.59 -24.64
CA GLU A 167 -55.40 -7.31 -23.65
C GLU A 167 -53.96 -6.83 -23.64
N GLU A 168 -53.32 -6.75 -22.46
CA GLU A 168 -51.89 -6.54 -22.29
C GLU A 168 -51.35 -7.67 -21.41
N LYS A 169 -50.28 -8.34 -21.87
CA LYS A 169 -49.58 -9.39 -21.10
C LYS A 169 -48.07 -9.11 -21.10
N ILE A 170 -47.44 -9.57 -20.03
CA ILE A 170 -45.98 -9.54 -19.90
C ILE A 170 -45.43 -10.88 -20.37
N TYR A 171 -44.39 -10.84 -21.19
CA TYR A 171 -43.64 -11.97 -21.72
C TYR A 171 -42.17 -11.77 -21.51
N HIS A 172 -41.42 -12.89 -21.44
CA HIS A 172 -39.96 -12.89 -21.47
C HIS A 172 -39.48 -13.28 -22.87
N TYR A 173 -38.20 -13.03 -23.14
CA TYR A 173 -37.57 -13.44 -24.37
C TYR A 173 -37.72 -14.94 -24.63
N GLY A 174 -38.23 -15.30 -25.79
CA GLY A 174 -38.46 -16.70 -26.17
C GLY A 174 -39.82 -17.30 -25.73
N ASP A 175 -40.63 -16.56 -25.00
CA ASP A 175 -41.98 -17.01 -24.67
C ASP A 175 -42.87 -17.13 -25.92
N ILE A 176 -43.74 -18.12 -25.92
CA ILE A 176 -44.74 -18.29 -26.96
C ILE A 176 -45.92 -17.33 -26.67
N ILE A 177 -46.22 -16.45 -27.65
CA ILE A 177 -47.35 -15.53 -27.52
C ILE A 177 -48.65 -16.27 -27.88
N ASP A 178 -49.49 -16.50 -26.88
CA ASP A 178 -50.85 -17.03 -27.10
C ASP A 178 -51.79 -15.93 -27.56
N TYR A 179 -52.33 -16.09 -28.75
CA TYR A 179 -53.35 -15.17 -29.28
C TYR A 179 -54.72 -15.55 -28.75
N PRO A 180 -55.49 -14.61 -28.20
CA PRO A 180 -56.87 -14.88 -27.88
C PRO A 180 -57.66 -15.21 -29.16
N VAL A 181 -58.44 -16.27 -29.14
CA VAL A 181 -59.41 -16.57 -30.19
C VAL A 181 -60.55 -15.57 -30.03
N LEU A 182 -60.65 -14.63 -30.97
CA LEU A 182 -61.74 -13.64 -31.03
C LEU A 182 -63.05 -14.25 -31.52
#